data_733c681b7167749e628517fc91226aa5
#
_entry.id   733c681b7167749e628517fc91226aa5
#
_cell.length_a   1.000
_cell.length_b   1.000
_cell.length_c   1.000
_cell.angle_alpha   90.00
_cell.angle_beta   90.00
_cell.angle_gamma   90.00
#
_symmetry.space_group_name_H-M   'P 1'
#
loop_
_entity.id
_entity.type
_entity.pdbx_description
1 polymer ?
#
loop_
_entity_poly.entity_id
_entity_poly.type
_entity_poly.pdbx_seq_one_letter_code
_entity_poly.pdbx_strand_id
1 'polypeptide(L)'
;MIGHNSGRTRQKKVRHEFGFWSIVVIVLLVLAAIFIVYPFAKLFYQSFFPKGGTFSLSNYAKFFSKKYYMVGLRNSMLICVCTTILGTLIGIPMAYISTRFNIWGKRIINMAVVLSMLSPPFIGAYSWILLLGRAGFITKLLEKIGIEIGSIYGFQGILLVFTLKLFPYVYMYVSTALKNFDSSLEEASESLGVHGFKRILHVTLPVIMPTILSAALIVFMTSLADFGTPMLIG
;
A
#
# COMPACT_ATOMS: atom_id res chain seq x y z
N MET A 1 -5.09 65.94 11.32
CA MET A 1 -3.84 65.42 10.75
C MET A 1 -3.54 64.08 11.39
N ILE A 2 -3.91 62.99 10.74
CA ILE A 2 -3.65 61.60 11.22
C ILE A 2 -2.68 60.99 10.22
N GLY A 3 -1.43 60.82 10.67
CA GLY A 3 -0.37 60.25 9.86
C GLY A 3 -0.52 58.73 9.69
N HIS A 4 -0.71 58.33 8.47
CA HIS A 4 -0.80 56.92 8.06
C HIS A 4 0.61 56.31 8.00
N ASN A 5 0.99 55.58 9.02
CA ASN A 5 2.28 54.90 9.10
C ASN A 5 2.18 53.54 8.39
N SER A 6 2.53 53.50 7.11
CA SER A 6 2.59 52.26 6.31
C SER A 6 3.83 51.46 6.72
N GLY A 7 3.63 50.49 7.63
CA GLY A 7 4.63 49.49 8.01
C GLY A 7 5.02 48.59 6.80
N ARG A 8 6.08 48.93 6.09
CA ARG A 8 6.74 48.06 5.11
C ARG A 8 7.35 46.90 5.87
N THR A 9 6.69 45.73 5.83
CA THR A 9 7.27 44.46 6.21
C THR A 9 8.46 44.16 5.31
N ARG A 10 9.66 44.38 5.84
CA ARG A 10 10.93 43.97 5.21
C ARG A 10 10.92 42.45 5.10
N GLN A 11 10.64 41.91 3.91
CA GLN A 11 10.92 40.49 3.60
C GLN A 11 12.43 40.27 3.80
N LYS A 12 12.77 39.54 4.85
CA LYS A 12 14.14 39.06 5.07
C LYS A 12 14.49 38.15 3.89
N LYS A 13 15.32 38.66 2.97
CA LYS A 13 15.94 37.88 1.92
C LYS A 13 16.76 36.75 2.60
N VAL A 14 16.26 35.52 2.57
CA VAL A 14 16.99 34.36 3.09
C VAL A 14 18.25 34.22 2.23
N ARG A 15 19.37 34.69 2.76
CA ARG A 15 20.68 34.40 2.17
C ARG A 15 20.92 32.88 2.35
N HIS A 16 20.93 32.16 1.26
CA HIS A 16 21.44 30.79 1.24
C HIS A 16 22.95 30.84 1.55
N GLU A 17 23.28 30.82 2.83
CA GLU A 17 24.68 30.58 3.22
C GLU A 17 24.95 29.10 3.02
N PHE A 18 26.03 28.79 2.29
CA PHE A 18 26.55 27.42 2.15
C PHE A 18 27.08 26.98 3.51
N GLY A 19 26.19 26.50 4.35
CA GLY A 19 26.51 25.97 5.67
C GLY A 19 26.72 24.46 5.63
N PHE A 20 27.10 23.88 6.77
CA PHE A 20 27.26 22.44 6.96
C PHE A 20 26.08 21.62 6.39
N TRP A 21 24.85 22.06 6.60
CA TRP A 21 23.65 21.40 6.09
C TRP A 21 23.54 21.38 4.57
N SER A 22 24.03 22.41 3.89
CA SER A 22 24.08 22.42 2.42
C SER A 22 25.02 21.35 1.88
N ILE A 23 26.16 21.15 2.54
CA ILE A 23 27.12 20.09 2.18
C ILE A 23 26.48 18.71 2.39
N VAL A 24 25.81 18.49 3.52
CA VAL A 24 25.10 17.24 3.80
C VAL A 24 24.05 16.94 2.73
N VAL A 25 23.24 17.92 2.35
CA VAL A 25 22.22 17.76 1.30
C VAL A 25 22.88 17.43 -0.05
N ILE A 26 23.96 18.11 -0.42
CA ILE A 26 24.68 17.83 -1.68
C ILE A 26 25.23 16.40 -1.68
N VAL A 27 25.86 15.97 -0.59
CA VAL A 27 26.37 14.59 -0.47
C VAL A 27 25.24 13.57 -0.61
N LEU A 28 24.11 13.78 0.06
CA LEU A 28 22.95 12.89 -0.05
C LEU A 28 22.38 12.86 -1.48
N LEU A 29 22.32 14.00 -2.17
CA LEU A 29 21.86 14.06 -3.55
C LEU A 29 22.83 13.36 -4.50
N VAL A 30 24.14 13.48 -4.30
CA VAL A 30 25.15 12.76 -5.09
C VAL A 30 25.03 11.26 -4.86
N LEU A 31 24.90 10.82 -3.61
CA LEU A 31 24.68 9.41 -3.31
C LEU A 31 23.38 8.88 -3.95
N ALA A 32 22.31 9.63 -3.85
CA ALA A 32 21.05 9.28 -4.51
C ALA A 32 21.20 9.21 -6.05
N ALA A 33 21.93 10.14 -6.65
CA ALA A 33 22.20 10.12 -8.08
C ALA A 33 23.01 8.87 -8.50
N ILE A 34 24.04 8.50 -7.75
CA ILE A 34 24.90 7.34 -8.04
C ILE A 34 24.13 6.02 -7.81
N PHE A 35 23.43 5.88 -6.68
CA PHE A 35 22.85 4.59 -6.31
C PHE A 35 21.41 4.39 -6.79
N ILE A 36 20.69 5.45 -7.13
CA ILE A 36 19.32 5.38 -7.61
C ILE A 36 19.24 5.78 -9.09
N VAL A 37 19.61 7.03 -9.42
CA VAL A 37 19.39 7.56 -10.77
C VAL A 37 20.24 6.83 -11.81
N TYR A 38 21.51 6.60 -11.54
CA TYR A 38 22.41 5.94 -12.50
C TYR A 38 22.00 4.50 -12.86
N PRO A 39 21.65 3.59 -11.91
CA PRO A 39 21.18 2.25 -12.27
C PRO A 39 19.89 2.28 -13.08
N PHE A 40 18.91 3.13 -12.71
CA PHE A 40 17.69 3.29 -13.49
C PHE A 40 17.97 3.82 -14.90
N ALA A 41 18.79 4.87 -15.04
CA ALA A 41 19.20 5.41 -16.34
C ALA A 41 19.88 4.35 -17.21
N LYS A 42 20.74 3.52 -16.62
CA LYS A 42 21.40 2.41 -17.31
C LYS A 42 20.43 1.33 -17.77
N LEU A 43 19.46 0.97 -16.94
CA LEU A 43 18.38 0.04 -17.33
C LEU A 43 17.56 0.59 -18.50
N PHE A 44 17.15 1.86 -18.43
CA PHE A 44 16.47 2.53 -19.53
C PHE A 44 17.30 2.53 -20.81
N TYR A 45 18.57 2.90 -20.72
CA TYR A 45 19.46 2.88 -21.86
C TYR A 45 19.57 1.49 -22.48
N GLN A 46 19.82 0.44 -21.68
CA GLN A 46 19.92 -0.94 -22.18
C GLN A 46 18.59 -1.47 -22.74
N SER A 47 17.45 -0.96 -22.30
CA SER A 47 16.14 -1.30 -22.82
C SER A 47 15.99 -0.92 -24.31
N PHE A 48 16.56 0.23 -24.70
CA PHE A 48 16.50 0.76 -26.07
C PHE A 48 17.74 0.46 -26.91
N PHE A 49 18.89 0.20 -26.27
CA PHE A 49 20.17 -0.07 -26.93
C PHE A 49 20.70 -1.44 -26.47
N PRO A 50 20.14 -2.54 -27.01
CA PRO A 50 20.55 -3.87 -26.60
C PRO A 50 22.03 -4.10 -26.99
N LYS A 51 22.84 -4.50 -26.00
CA LYS A 51 24.30 -4.77 -26.13
C LYS A 51 25.14 -3.63 -26.73
N GLY A 52 24.75 -2.37 -26.49
CA GLY A 52 25.50 -1.20 -27.00
C GLY A 52 25.38 -0.95 -28.49
N GLY A 53 24.40 -1.60 -29.15
CA GLY A 53 24.11 -1.43 -30.56
C GLY A 53 23.26 -0.20 -30.90
N THR A 54 22.65 -0.22 -32.07
CA THR A 54 21.71 0.80 -32.52
C THR A 54 20.41 0.78 -31.74
N PHE A 55 19.69 1.90 -31.73
CA PHE A 55 18.34 2.00 -31.13
C PHE A 55 17.42 0.89 -31.67
N SER A 56 16.82 0.12 -30.77
CA SER A 56 15.96 -1.00 -31.15
C SER A 56 14.88 -1.26 -30.11
N LEU A 57 13.67 -1.49 -30.56
CA LEU A 57 12.53 -1.94 -29.75
C LEU A 57 12.42 -3.47 -29.65
N SER A 58 13.46 -4.20 -30.09
CA SER A 58 13.44 -5.66 -30.13
C SER A 58 13.21 -6.32 -28.78
N ASN A 59 13.69 -5.72 -27.69
CA ASN A 59 13.46 -6.23 -26.33
C ASN A 59 11.97 -6.15 -25.95
N TYR A 60 11.30 -5.05 -26.30
CA TYR A 60 9.87 -4.90 -26.09
C TYR A 60 9.05 -5.84 -26.96
N ALA A 61 9.41 -5.95 -28.26
CA ALA A 61 8.76 -6.91 -29.17
C ALA A 61 8.89 -8.34 -28.64
N LYS A 62 10.07 -8.76 -28.19
CA LYS A 62 10.29 -10.07 -27.57
C LYS A 62 9.47 -10.28 -26.30
N PHE A 63 9.34 -9.25 -25.47
CA PHE A 63 8.53 -9.32 -24.24
C PHE A 63 7.05 -9.55 -24.56
N PHE A 64 6.48 -8.75 -25.45
CA PHE A 64 5.06 -8.84 -25.80
C PHE A 64 4.71 -10.05 -26.68
N SER A 65 5.66 -10.59 -27.47
CA SER A 65 5.43 -11.76 -28.31
C SER A 65 5.48 -13.10 -27.55
N LYS A 66 6.16 -13.15 -26.40
CA LYS A 66 6.27 -14.40 -25.64
C LYS A 66 5.09 -14.58 -24.68
N LYS A 67 4.29 -15.62 -24.92
CA LYS A 67 3.14 -16.00 -24.07
C LYS A 67 3.48 -16.08 -22.58
N TYR A 68 4.67 -16.57 -22.23
CA TYR A 68 5.14 -16.68 -20.85
C TYR A 68 5.13 -15.33 -20.11
N TYR A 69 5.71 -14.28 -20.72
CA TYR A 69 5.74 -12.95 -20.09
C TYR A 69 4.35 -12.32 -20.00
N MET A 70 3.52 -12.53 -21.02
CA MET A 70 2.15 -11.98 -21.02
C MET A 70 1.27 -12.64 -19.97
N VAL A 71 1.40 -13.96 -19.78
CA VAL A 71 0.69 -14.68 -18.72
C VAL A 71 1.15 -14.22 -17.34
N GLY A 72 2.47 -14.07 -17.13
CA GLY A 72 3.02 -13.54 -15.89
C GLY A 72 2.50 -12.14 -15.57
N LEU A 73 2.56 -11.23 -16.56
CA LEU A 73 2.06 -9.85 -16.40
C LEU A 73 0.57 -9.82 -16.05
N ARG A 74 -0.26 -10.58 -16.79
CA ARG A 74 -1.70 -10.67 -16.52
C ARG A 74 -1.98 -11.19 -15.12
N ASN A 75 -1.33 -12.27 -14.70
CA ASN A 75 -1.53 -12.86 -13.38
C ASN A 75 -1.08 -11.91 -12.27
N SER A 76 0.04 -11.22 -12.43
CA SER A 76 0.49 -10.20 -11.48
C SER A 76 -0.53 -9.07 -11.36
N MET A 77 -1.03 -8.53 -12.46
CA MET A 77 -2.05 -7.47 -12.45
C MET A 77 -3.34 -7.95 -11.78
N LEU A 78 -3.81 -9.16 -12.10
CA LEU A 78 -5.00 -9.72 -11.47
C LEU A 78 -4.83 -9.90 -9.96
N ILE A 79 -3.70 -10.44 -9.50
CA ILE A 79 -3.41 -10.58 -8.07
C ILE A 79 -3.40 -9.22 -7.40
N CYS A 80 -2.70 -8.22 -7.95
CA CYS A 80 -2.62 -6.89 -7.35
C CYS A 80 -4.00 -6.22 -7.26
N VAL A 81 -4.80 -6.27 -8.31
CA VAL A 81 -6.16 -5.72 -8.32
C VAL A 81 -7.05 -6.44 -7.30
N CYS A 82 -7.06 -7.78 -7.33
CA CYS A 82 -7.87 -8.56 -6.38
C CYS A 82 -7.44 -8.32 -4.92
N THR A 83 -6.13 -8.27 -4.66
CA THR A 83 -5.58 -7.94 -3.32
C THR A 83 -6.04 -6.56 -2.86
N THR A 84 -5.99 -5.57 -3.76
CA THR A 84 -6.41 -4.21 -3.45
C THR A 84 -7.88 -4.16 -3.11
N ILE A 85 -8.73 -4.82 -3.89
CA ILE A 85 -10.17 -4.88 -3.64
C ILE A 85 -10.44 -5.58 -2.29
N LEU A 86 -9.89 -6.78 -2.07
CA LEU A 86 -10.13 -7.55 -0.85
C LEU A 86 -9.55 -6.84 0.38
N GLY A 87 -8.33 -6.29 0.28
CA GLY A 87 -7.71 -5.52 1.34
C GLY A 87 -8.52 -4.28 1.73
N THR A 88 -9.12 -3.61 0.74
CA THR A 88 -10.00 -2.46 0.95
C THR A 88 -11.33 -2.89 1.58
N LEU A 89 -11.93 -3.98 1.09
CA LEU A 89 -13.17 -4.54 1.64
C LEU A 89 -13.03 -4.99 3.10
N ILE A 90 -11.87 -5.45 3.52
CA ILE A 90 -11.59 -5.83 4.91
C ILE A 90 -11.18 -4.60 5.74
N GLY A 91 -10.28 -3.78 5.20
CA GLY A 91 -9.67 -2.67 5.92
C GLY A 91 -10.65 -1.55 6.28
N ILE A 92 -11.57 -1.18 5.37
CA ILE A 92 -12.55 -0.11 5.62
C ILE A 92 -13.52 -0.45 6.74
N PRO A 93 -14.26 -1.59 6.71
CA PRO A 93 -15.17 -1.93 7.79
C PRO A 93 -14.46 -2.09 9.13
N MET A 94 -13.28 -2.72 9.14
CA MET A 94 -12.50 -2.91 10.35
C MET A 94 -12.05 -1.56 10.94
N ALA A 95 -11.61 -0.61 10.09
CA ALA A 95 -11.25 0.74 10.50
C ALA A 95 -12.47 1.50 11.05
N TYR A 96 -13.60 1.41 10.38
CA TYR A 96 -14.84 2.06 10.81
C TYR A 96 -15.28 1.52 12.18
N ILE A 97 -15.39 0.20 12.32
CA ILE A 97 -15.82 -0.45 13.57
C ILE A 97 -14.85 -0.07 14.72
N SER A 98 -13.56 -0.17 14.49
CA SER A 98 -12.56 0.13 15.53
C SER A 98 -12.49 1.60 15.91
N THR A 99 -12.89 2.52 15.01
CA THR A 99 -12.83 3.96 15.27
C THR A 99 -14.11 4.48 15.91
N ARG A 100 -15.26 4.01 15.44
CA ARG A 100 -16.58 4.53 15.85
C ARG A 100 -17.20 3.78 17.05
N PHE A 101 -16.77 2.54 17.29
CA PHE A 101 -17.29 1.74 18.39
C PHE A 101 -16.22 1.48 19.46
N ASN A 102 -16.66 1.42 20.70
CA ASN A 102 -15.79 1.03 21.81
C ASN A 102 -15.84 -0.50 21.97
N ILE A 103 -15.10 -1.20 21.11
CA ILE A 103 -15.05 -2.68 21.11
C ILE A 103 -14.03 -3.18 22.14
N TRP A 104 -14.40 -4.26 22.83
CA TRP A 104 -13.47 -4.96 23.70
C TRP A 104 -12.28 -5.50 22.89
N GLY A 105 -11.06 -5.32 23.41
CA GLY A 105 -9.86 -5.77 22.70
C GLY A 105 -9.35 -4.82 21.58
N LYS A 106 -9.93 -3.64 21.38
CA LYS A 106 -9.50 -2.63 20.39
C LYS A 106 -7.98 -2.39 20.41
N ARG A 107 -7.38 -2.32 21.61
CA ARG A 107 -5.93 -2.11 21.76
C ARG A 107 -5.13 -3.29 21.19
N ILE A 108 -5.60 -4.51 21.42
CA ILE A 108 -4.96 -5.74 20.92
C ILE A 108 -5.06 -5.78 19.39
N ILE A 109 -6.23 -5.47 18.82
CA ILE A 109 -6.45 -5.41 17.38
C ILE A 109 -5.50 -4.40 16.75
N ASN A 110 -5.43 -3.18 17.28
CA ASN A 110 -4.52 -2.14 16.78
C ASN A 110 -3.05 -2.58 16.85
N MET A 111 -2.63 -3.20 17.95
CA MET A 111 -1.26 -3.74 18.08
C MET A 111 -0.99 -4.84 17.07
N ALA A 112 -1.90 -5.80 16.89
CA ALA A 112 -1.76 -6.89 15.93
C ALA A 112 -1.63 -6.36 14.49
N VAL A 113 -2.45 -5.37 14.12
CA VAL A 113 -2.39 -4.72 12.80
C VAL A 113 -1.04 -4.05 12.58
N VAL A 114 -0.54 -3.27 13.55
CA VAL A 114 0.77 -2.61 13.46
C VAL A 114 1.90 -3.63 13.38
N LEU A 115 1.86 -4.67 14.21
CA LEU A 115 2.87 -5.73 14.20
C LEU A 115 2.90 -6.50 12.88
N SER A 116 1.74 -6.72 12.24
CA SER A 116 1.70 -7.39 10.94
C SER A 116 2.39 -6.58 9.83
N MET A 117 2.37 -5.25 9.91
CA MET A 117 3.08 -4.37 8.96
C MET A 117 4.60 -4.40 9.13
N LEU A 118 5.09 -4.67 10.34
CA LEU A 118 6.52 -4.75 10.63
C LEU A 118 7.16 -6.07 10.20
N SER A 119 6.35 -7.06 9.82
CA SER A 119 6.86 -8.36 9.41
C SER A 119 7.61 -8.27 8.06
N PRO A 120 8.87 -8.75 8.00
CA PRO A 120 9.61 -8.81 6.74
C PRO A 120 8.87 -9.67 5.70
N PRO A 121 8.91 -9.30 4.41
CA PRO A 121 8.13 -9.96 3.36
C PRO A 121 8.27 -11.48 3.30
N PHE A 122 9.50 -11.97 3.36
CA PHE A 122 9.79 -13.41 3.29
C PHE A 122 9.31 -14.18 4.51
N ILE A 123 9.42 -13.60 5.71
CA ILE A 123 9.01 -14.25 6.97
C ILE A 123 7.50 -14.40 7.00
N GLY A 124 6.75 -13.39 6.54
CA GLY A 124 5.30 -13.46 6.45
C GLY A 124 4.83 -14.60 5.53
N ALA A 125 5.37 -14.68 4.31
CA ALA A 125 5.01 -15.73 3.36
C ALA A 125 5.39 -17.14 3.88
N TYR A 126 6.59 -17.29 4.45
CA TYR A 126 7.04 -18.56 5.03
C TYR A 126 6.18 -19.00 6.21
N SER A 127 5.76 -18.08 7.06
CA SER A 127 4.84 -18.39 8.17
C SER A 127 3.52 -18.97 7.69
N TRP A 128 2.97 -18.46 6.59
CA TRP A 128 1.75 -19.00 5.99
C TRP A 128 1.97 -20.39 5.40
N ILE A 129 3.16 -20.68 4.83
CA ILE A 129 3.53 -22.03 4.38
C ILE A 129 3.59 -23.00 5.57
N LEU A 130 4.18 -22.58 6.69
CA LEU A 130 4.22 -23.42 7.90
C LEU A 130 2.83 -23.68 8.48
N LEU A 131 1.90 -22.76 8.32
CA LEU A 131 0.53 -22.92 8.83
C LEU A 131 -0.36 -23.72 7.86
N LEU A 132 -0.37 -23.35 6.59
CA LEU A 132 -1.33 -23.83 5.59
C LEU A 132 -0.69 -24.62 4.44
N GLY A 133 0.63 -24.84 4.46
CA GLY A 133 1.32 -25.66 3.47
C GLY A 133 0.92 -27.14 3.56
N ARG A 134 1.42 -27.96 2.65
CA ARG A 134 1.11 -29.41 2.58
C ARG A 134 1.35 -30.16 3.91
N ALA A 135 2.34 -29.75 4.68
CA ALA A 135 2.64 -30.28 6.01
C ALA A 135 2.33 -29.28 7.12
N GLY A 136 1.50 -28.26 6.84
CA GLY A 136 1.21 -27.17 7.73
C GLY A 136 0.44 -27.59 8.98
N PHE A 137 0.64 -26.87 10.06
CA PHE A 137 0.01 -27.17 11.35
C PHE A 137 -1.52 -27.14 11.25
N ILE A 138 -2.08 -26.10 10.63
CA ILE A 138 -3.54 -25.94 10.47
C ILE A 138 -4.07 -26.99 9.49
N THR A 139 -3.35 -27.24 8.38
CA THR A 139 -3.72 -28.28 7.39
C THR A 139 -3.89 -29.64 8.06
N LYS A 140 -2.88 -30.09 8.83
CA LYS A 140 -2.95 -31.36 9.56
C LYS A 140 -4.05 -31.40 10.62
N LEU A 141 -4.34 -30.27 11.27
CA LEU A 141 -5.42 -30.21 12.26
C LEU A 141 -6.80 -30.35 11.59
N LEU A 142 -7.00 -29.70 10.44
CA LEU A 142 -8.25 -29.77 9.70
C LEU A 142 -8.46 -31.13 9.03
N GLU A 143 -7.41 -31.77 8.51
CA GLU A 143 -7.43 -33.14 8.00
C GLU A 143 -7.91 -34.13 9.07
N LYS A 144 -7.50 -33.96 10.33
CA LYS A 144 -7.95 -34.82 11.45
C LYS A 144 -9.45 -34.75 11.73
N ILE A 145 -10.10 -33.64 11.39
CA ILE A 145 -11.56 -33.45 11.54
C ILE A 145 -12.30 -33.64 10.21
N GLY A 146 -11.62 -34.20 9.18
CA GLY A 146 -12.23 -34.51 7.89
C GLY A 146 -12.39 -33.34 6.94
N ILE A 147 -11.73 -32.20 7.20
CA ILE A 147 -11.78 -31.03 6.33
C ILE A 147 -10.47 -30.97 5.51
N GLU A 148 -10.60 -31.17 4.20
CA GLU A 148 -9.49 -30.98 3.27
C GLU A 148 -9.44 -29.51 2.80
N ILE A 149 -8.33 -28.83 3.06
CA ILE A 149 -8.09 -27.47 2.55
C ILE A 149 -7.34 -27.58 1.23
N GLY A 150 -7.75 -26.76 0.25
CA GLY A 150 -7.02 -26.61 -1.00
C GLY A 150 -5.58 -26.16 -0.78
N SER A 151 -4.72 -26.40 -1.77
CA SER A 151 -3.31 -26.00 -1.71
C SER A 151 -3.15 -24.49 -1.55
N ILE A 152 -2.31 -24.07 -0.59
CA ILE A 152 -1.90 -22.65 -0.45
C ILE A 152 -1.00 -22.20 -1.62
N TYR A 153 -0.45 -23.13 -2.38
CA TYR A 153 0.43 -22.81 -3.51
C TYR A 153 -0.38 -22.35 -4.72
N GLY A 154 0.15 -21.35 -5.41
CA GLY A 154 -0.46 -20.75 -6.58
C GLY A 154 -1.26 -19.50 -6.32
N PHE A 155 -2.09 -19.10 -7.28
CA PHE A 155 -2.81 -17.83 -7.31
C PHE A 155 -3.63 -17.55 -6.03
N GLN A 156 -4.38 -18.54 -5.55
CA GLN A 156 -5.27 -18.36 -4.39
C GLN A 156 -4.49 -18.12 -3.10
N GLY A 157 -3.38 -18.82 -2.91
CA GLY A 157 -2.53 -18.65 -1.73
C GLY A 157 -1.81 -17.29 -1.73
N ILE A 158 -1.28 -16.87 -2.89
CA ILE A 158 -0.68 -15.55 -3.01
C ILE A 158 -1.71 -14.46 -2.69
N LEU A 159 -2.93 -14.58 -3.22
CA LEU A 159 -4.02 -13.64 -2.99
C LEU A 159 -4.39 -13.57 -1.50
N LEU A 160 -4.51 -14.70 -0.83
CA LEU A 160 -4.81 -14.77 0.60
C LEU A 160 -3.71 -14.10 1.42
N VAL A 161 -2.46 -14.49 1.17
CA VAL A 161 -1.30 -13.96 1.92
C VAL A 161 -1.15 -12.46 1.70
N PHE A 162 -1.26 -11.99 0.45
CA PHE A 162 -1.21 -10.56 0.17
C PHE A 162 -2.34 -9.78 0.81
N THR A 163 -3.56 -10.30 0.75
CA THR A 163 -4.73 -9.65 1.37
C THR A 163 -4.51 -9.49 2.87
N LEU A 164 -4.11 -10.55 3.56
CA LEU A 164 -3.89 -10.52 5.02
C LEU A 164 -2.66 -9.71 5.42
N LYS A 165 -1.65 -9.60 4.57
CA LYS A 165 -0.47 -8.79 4.80
C LYS A 165 -0.72 -7.30 4.55
N LEU A 166 -1.57 -6.95 3.57
CA LEU A 166 -1.67 -5.58 3.07
C LEU A 166 -2.95 -4.84 3.49
N PHE A 167 -4.04 -5.53 3.97
CA PHE A 167 -5.22 -4.83 4.50
C PHE A 167 -4.88 -3.87 5.66
N PRO A 168 -3.83 -4.08 6.50
CA PRO A 168 -3.43 -3.15 7.54
C PRO A 168 -3.13 -1.74 7.05
N TYR A 169 -2.62 -1.60 5.82
CA TYR A 169 -2.39 -0.27 5.24
C TYR A 169 -3.71 0.47 5.09
N VAL A 170 -4.73 -0.17 4.49
CA VAL A 170 -6.06 0.44 4.37
C VAL A 170 -6.64 0.76 5.74
N TYR A 171 -6.56 -0.19 6.68
CA TYR A 171 -7.01 0.01 8.05
C TYR A 171 -6.39 1.25 8.71
N MET A 172 -5.07 1.41 8.63
CA MET A 172 -4.36 2.53 9.25
C MET A 172 -4.73 3.88 8.62
N TYR A 173 -4.74 3.95 7.29
CA TYR A 173 -5.09 5.18 6.57
C TYR A 173 -6.53 5.60 6.84
N VAL A 174 -7.47 4.66 6.73
CA VAL A 174 -8.90 4.93 6.94
C VAL A 174 -9.19 5.24 8.42
N SER A 175 -8.58 4.52 9.37
CA SER A 175 -8.71 4.82 10.80
C SER A 175 -8.23 6.24 11.14
N THR A 176 -7.12 6.66 10.53
CA THR A 176 -6.59 8.02 10.73
C THR A 176 -7.54 9.07 10.13
N ALA A 177 -8.05 8.83 8.92
CA ALA A 177 -9.02 9.72 8.29
C ALA A 177 -10.30 9.85 9.12
N LEU A 178 -10.84 8.72 9.63
CA LEU A 178 -12.04 8.72 10.46
C LEU A 178 -11.84 9.39 11.82
N LYS A 179 -10.64 9.35 12.40
CA LYS A 179 -10.31 10.06 13.65
C LYS A 179 -10.25 11.57 13.47
N ASN A 180 -9.80 12.01 12.30
CA ASN A 180 -9.68 13.42 11.95
C ASN A 180 -10.93 13.97 11.25
N PHE A 181 -11.97 13.14 11.12
CA PHE A 181 -13.22 13.52 10.48
C PHE A 181 -13.99 14.45 11.40
N ASP A 182 -14.46 15.58 10.87
CA ASP A 182 -15.24 16.55 11.62
C ASP A 182 -16.64 16.00 11.91
N SER A 183 -16.94 15.81 13.20
CA SER A 183 -18.24 15.31 13.67
C SER A 183 -19.41 16.24 13.33
N SER A 184 -19.13 17.52 13.09
CA SER A 184 -20.17 18.49 12.71
C SER A 184 -20.88 18.13 11.41
N LEU A 185 -20.18 17.47 10.47
CA LEU A 185 -20.76 16.97 9.22
C LEU A 185 -21.76 15.82 9.48
N GLU A 186 -21.47 14.96 10.47
CA GLU A 186 -22.37 13.87 10.85
C GLU A 186 -23.61 14.43 11.54
N GLU A 187 -23.46 15.38 12.47
CA GLU A 187 -24.54 16.06 13.17
C GLU A 187 -25.46 16.84 12.20
N ALA A 188 -24.86 17.55 11.24
CA ALA A 188 -25.60 18.24 10.20
C ALA A 188 -26.42 17.26 9.33
N SER A 189 -25.81 16.09 8.98
CA SER A 189 -26.52 15.07 8.20
C SER A 189 -27.68 14.44 8.97
N GLU A 190 -27.53 14.25 10.28
CA GLU A 190 -28.59 13.77 11.15
C GLU A 190 -29.75 14.77 11.24
N SER A 191 -29.47 16.06 11.34
CA SER A 191 -30.46 17.12 11.33
C SER A 191 -31.27 17.17 10.02
N LEU A 192 -30.66 16.72 8.91
CA LEU A 192 -31.32 16.57 7.60
C LEU A 192 -32.02 15.23 7.41
N GLY A 193 -32.09 14.39 8.45
CA GLY A 193 -32.78 13.08 8.42
C GLY A 193 -31.96 11.95 7.78
N VAL A 194 -30.65 12.13 7.55
CA VAL A 194 -29.78 11.09 7.00
C VAL A 194 -29.12 10.33 8.14
N HIS A 195 -29.59 9.12 8.43
CA HIS A 195 -29.14 8.31 9.56
C HIS A 195 -28.50 6.98 9.13
N GLY A 196 -27.73 6.36 10.04
CA GLY A 196 -27.23 5.00 9.93
C GLY A 196 -26.38 4.74 8.68
N PHE A 197 -26.65 3.66 7.96
CA PHE A 197 -25.87 3.23 6.81
C PHE A 197 -25.91 4.23 5.64
N LYS A 198 -27.03 4.96 5.47
CA LYS A 198 -27.14 6.01 4.46
C LYS A 198 -26.13 7.14 4.72
N ARG A 199 -25.92 7.53 5.99
CA ARG A 199 -24.93 8.52 6.37
C ARG A 199 -23.51 8.06 5.98
N ILE A 200 -23.17 6.78 6.24
CA ILE A 200 -21.87 6.23 5.89
C ILE A 200 -21.62 6.37 4.39
N LEU A 201 -22.56 5.96 3.56
CA LEU A 201 -22.42 5.94 2.10
C LEU A 201 -22.43 7.34 1.47
N HIS A 202 -23.23 8.27 1.97
CA HIS A 202 -23.45 9.56 1.32
C HIS A 202 -22.66 10.71 1.96
N VAL A 203 -22.17 10.56 3.19
CA VAL A 203 -21.42 11.60 3.89
C VAL A 203 -20.01 11.11 4.23
N THR A 204 -19.88 10.10 5.09
CA THR A 204 -18.59 9.68 5.62
C THR A 204 -17.67 9.15 4.52
N LEU A 205 -18.15 8.20 3.70
CA LEU A 205 -17.36 7.53 2.67
C LEU A 205 -16.87 8.49 1.57
N PRO A 206 -17.71 9.39 1.00
CA PRO A 206 -17.27 10.35 0.00
C PRO A 206 -16.18 11.31 0.53
N VAL A 207 -16.30 11.78 1.76
CA VAL A 207 -15.32 12.70 2.36
C VAL A 207 -13.95 12.04 2.56
N ILE A 208 -13.91 10.77 2.99
CA ILE A 208 -12.65 10.03 3.17
C ILE A 208 -12.19 9.30 1.91
N MET A 209 -12.93 9.38 0.78
CA MET A 209 -12.61 8.70 -0.48
C MET A 209 -11.19 8.98 -0.98
N PRO A 210 -10.65 10.21 -0.95
CA PRO A 210 -9.27 10.46 -1.36
C PRO A 210 -8.26 9.66 -0.54
N THR A 211 -8.49 9.49 0.76
CA THR A 211 -7.64 8.67 1.64
C THR A 211 -7.77 7.18 1.32
N ILE A 212 -8.99 6.71 1.03
CA ILE A 212 -9.23 5.32 0.61
C ILE A 212 -8.49 5.02 -0.68
N LEU A 213 -8.60 5.89 -1.69
CA LEU A 213 -7.90 5.74 -2.96
C LEU A 213 -6.38 5.74 -2.78
N SER A 214 -5.86 6.61 -1.91
CA SER A 214 -4.43 6.63 -1.59
C SER A 214 -3.97 5.33 -0.94
N ALA A 215 -4.73 4.80 0.02
CA ALA A 215 -4.44 3.53 0.66
C ALA A 215 -4.52 2.35 -0.33
N ALA A 216 -5.55 2.33 -1.18
CA ALA A 216 -5.71 1.33 -2.23
C ALA A 216 -4.52 1.34 -3.22
N LEU A 217 -4.06 2.53 -3.61
CA LEU A 217 -2.89 2.68 -4.47
C LEU A 217 -1.62 2.14 -3.81
N ILE A 218 -1.42 2.40 -2.51
CA ILE A 218 -0.28 1.86 -1.76
C ILE A 218 -0.33 0.33 -1.72
N VAL A 219 -1.50 -0.25 -1.45
CA VAL A 219 -1.69 -1.71 -1.47
C VAL A 219 -1.36 -2.28 -2.86
N PHE A 220 -1.87 -1.67 -3.91
CA PHE A 220 -1.59 -2.08 -5.29
C PHE A 220 -0.10 -2.02 -5.62
N MET A 221 0.56 -0.90 -5.32
CA MET A 221 1.99 -0.73 -5.60
C MET A 221 2.85 -1.68 -4.76
N THR A 222 2.52 -1.88 -3.49
CA THR A 222 3.26 -2.78 -2.61
C THR A 222 3.11 -4.24 -3.03
N SER A 223 1.90 -4.65 -3.44
CA SER A 223 1.68 -6.01 -3.95
C SER A 223 2.40 -6.24 -5.29
N LEU A 224 2.47 -5.23 -6.16
CA LEU A 224 3.18 -5.32 -7.43
C LEU A 224 4.70 -5.39 -7.25
N ALA A 225 5.23 -4.71 -6.25
CA ALA A 225 6.66 -4.68 -5.93
C ALA A 225 7.14 -5.91 -5.14
N ASP A 226 6.24 -6.70 -4.56
CA ASP A 226 6.61 -7.87 -3.77
C ASP A 226 6.97 -9.06 -4.67
N PHE A 227 8.25 -9.35 -4.73
CA PHE A 227 8.79 -10.53 -5.41
C PHE A 227 8.84 -11.77 -4.50
N GLY A 228 8.99 -11.57 -3.20
CA GLY A 228 9.26 -12.65 -2.24
C GLY A 228 8.10 -13.62 -2.07
N THR A 229 6.89 -13.10 -1.94
CA THR A 229 5.69 -13.93 -1.74
C THR A 229 5.38 -14.81 -2.97
N PRO A 230 5.35 -14.27 -4.21
CA PRO A 230 5.17 -15.11 -5.40
C PRO A 230 6.30 -16.13 -5.61
N MET A 231 7.54 -15.79 -5.24
CA MET A 231 8.66 -16.73 -5.35
C MET A 231 8.52 -17.96 -4.44
N LEU A 232 7.90 -17.80 -3.27
CA LEU A 232 7.75 -18.88 -2.28
C LEU A 232 6.46 -19.69 -2.46
N ILE A 233 5.40 -19.07 -2.93
CA ILE A 233 4.04 -19.65 -2.95
C ILE A 233 3.54 -19.85 -4.38
N GLY A 234 4.11 -19.14 -5.38
CA GLY A 234 3.67 -19.16 -6.79
C GLY A 234 4.03 -20.40 -7.60
#